data_8cbe02a7b5a3f82f38f62d642bbfb151
#
_entry.id   8cbe02a7b5a3f82f38f62d642bbfb151
#
_cell.length_a   1.000
_cell.length_b   1.000
_cell.length_c   1.000
_cell.angle_alpha   90.00
_cell.angle_beta   90.00
_cell.angle_gamma   90.00
#
_symmetry.space_group_name_H-M   'P 1'
#
loop_
_entity.id
_entity.type
_entity.pdbx_description
1 polymer ?
#
loop_
_entity_poly.entity_id
_entity_poly.type
_entity_poly.pdbx_seq_one_letter_code
_entity_poly.pdbx_strand_id
1 'polypeptide(L)'
;MIEFQHVKKDFGKHSVIKDISFEVQEGEIFVLVGTSGSGKTTTLKMINQLFVQTEGDILFNGKKIKDYNLRELRLNVGYVLQQIALFPTMTVEQNIALIPEMKHFKKEDIKRRVDQLLGDVDLDPEKYRNRHPSDLSGGEQQRIGILRAIASEPPVVLFDEPFSALDPLVRNQLQDLVLKLHQKLKNTIVFVTHDMDEALKLGDRIGVMNDGKLLQVATPKEIAQNPENAFVENFFSATVGKNLYKTPIEKIIRTGFEIPEPHEAEPISEINAKDTLEKAFAAMAEVEILKVVDEDKSTVNWVDRASLFRYLSETKH
;
A
#
# COMPACT_ATOMS: atom_id res chain seq x y z
N MET A 1 -12.82 -12.49 -10.76
CA MET A 1 -13.05 -12.78 -9.34
C MET A 1 -14.13 -11.88 -8.72
N ILE A 2 -13.97 -10.57 -8.70
CA ILE A 2 -14.98 -9.59 -8.24
C ILE A 2 -15.29 -8.67 -9.42
N GLU A 3 -16.57 -8.37 -9.66
CA GLU A 3 -16.98 -7.51 -10.77
C GLU A 3 -18.04 -6.51 -10.29
N PHE A 4 -17.83 -5.23 -10.59
CA PHE A 4 -18.77 -4.14 -10.37
C PHE A 4 -19.41 -3.77 -11.70
N GLN A 5 -20.74 -3.81 -11.78
CA GLN A 5 -21.52 -3.53 -12.97
C GLN A 5 -22.46 -2.35 -12.71
N HIS A 6 -22.12 -1.17 -13.21
CA HIS A 6 -22.90 0.06 -13.09
C HIS A 6 -23.36 0.37 -11.65
N VAL A 7 -22.41 0.22 -10.70
CA VAL A 7 -22.71 0.33 -9.26
C VAL A 7 -22.79 1.79 -8.84
N LYS A 8 -23.91 2.12 -8.17
CA LYS A 8 -24.11 3.41 -7.49
C LYS A 8 -24.35 3.21 -6.01
N LYS A 9 -23.96 4.20 -5.21
CA LYS A 9 -24.27 4.22 -3.77
C LYS A 9 -24.63 5.62 -3.30
N ASP A 10 -25.85 5.74 -2.82
CA ASP A 10 -26.39 6.94 -2.19
C ASP A 10 -26.62 6.72 -0.70
N PHE A 11 -26.38 7.75 0.09
CA PHE A 11 -26.76 7.86 1.48
C PHE A 11 -27.75 9.03 1.61
N GLY A 12 -29.03 8.72 1.61
CA GLY A 12 -30.10 9.72 1.54
C GLY A 12 -30.02 10.52 0.23
N LYS A 13 -29.76 11.82 0.32
CA LYS A 13 -29.63 12.71 -0.85
C LYS A 13 -28.18 12.85 -1.36
N HIS A 14 -27.22 12.24 -0.68
CA HIS A 14 -25.80 12.37 -1.03
C HIS A 14 -25.33 11.16 -1.82
N SER A 15 -24.93 11.37 -3.08
CA SER A 15 -24.38 10.33 -3.95
C SER A 15 -22.89 10.21 -3.69
N VAL A 16 -22.48 9.05 -3.12
CA VAL A 16 -21.07 8.76 -2.79
C VAL A 16 -20.39 8.00 -3.91
N ILE A 17 -21.10 7.08 -4.59
CA ILE A 17 -20.64 6.37 -5.78
C ILE A 17 -21.61 6.66 -6.91
N LYS A 18 -21.11 7.23 -8.00
CA LYS A 18 -21.95 7.81 -9.06
C LYS A 18 -22.22 6.91 -10.26
N ASP A 19 -21.49 5.94 -10.51
CA ASP A 19 -21.56 4.86 -11.50
C ASP A 19 -20.16 4.32 -11.72
N ILE A 20 -19.86 3.17 -11.15
CA ILE A 20 -18.55 2.55 -11.34
C ILE A 20 -18.71 1.14 -11.89
N SER A 21 -17.85 0.80 -12.86
CA SER A 21 -17.74 -0.53 -13.42
C SER A 21 -16.27 -0.90 -13.52
N PHE A 22 -15.88 -2.02 -12.93
CA PHE A 22 -14.53 -2.59 -13.02
C PHE A 22 -14.54 -4.04 -12.57
N GLU A 23 -13.48 -4.74 -12.87
CA GLU A 23 -13.25 -6.10 -12.39
C GLU A 23 -11.94 -6.23 -11.63
N VAL A 24 -11.93 -7.11 -10.65
CA VAL A 24 -10.74 -7.58 -9.95
C VAL A 24 -10.51 -9.03 -10.35
N GLN A 25 -9.32 -9.32 -10.87
CA GLN A 25 -8.94 -10.64 -11.33
C GLN A 25 -8.57 -11.55 -10.16
N GLU A 26 -8.59 -12.86 -10.38
CA GLU A 26 -8.17 -13.82 -9.36
C GLU A 26 -6.66 -13.76 -9.15
N GLY A 27 -6.23 -13.70 -7.90
CA GLY A 27 -4.83 -13.70 -7.51
C GLY A 27 -4.09 -12.38 -7.72
N GLU A 28 -4.77 -11.27 -8.14
CA GLU A 28 -4.14 -9.96 -8.23
C GLU A 28 -4.24 -9.16 -6.92
N ILE A 29 -3.33 -8.21 -6.75
CA ILE A 29 -3.47 -7.09 -5.83
C ILE A 29 -4.06 -5.91 -6.61
N PHE A 30 -5.34 -5.64 -6.40
CA PHE A 30 -6.02 -4.49 -6.99
C PHE A 30 -6.09 -3.35 -5.99
N VAL A 31 -5.53 -2.19 -6.34
CA VAL A 31 -5.49 -1.04 -5.43
C VAL A 31 -6.46 0.03 -5.88
N LEU A 32 -7.37 0.44 -4.99
CA LEU A 32 -8.19 1.65 -5.15
C LEU A 32 -7.51 2.82 -4.47
N VAL A 33 -7.13 3.82 -5.25
CA VAL A 33 -6.45 5.03 -4.76
C VAL A 33 -7.23 6.29 -5.15
N GLY A 34 -7.07 7.37 -4.40
CA GLY A 34 -7.71 8.65 -4.69
C GLY A 34 -7.83 9.54 -3.46
N THR A 35 -8.39 10.73 -3.63
CA THR A 35 -8.57 11.72 -2.56
C THR A 35 -9.46 11.21 -1.42
N SER A 36 -9.33 11.81 -0.24
CA SER A 36 -10.28 11.55 0.86
C SER A 36 -11.70 11.85 0.43
N GLY A 37 -12.65 10.99 0.79
CA GLY A 37 -14.05 11.14 0.40
C GLY A 37 -14.40 10.72 -1.03
N SER A 38 -13.44 10.21 -1.84
CA SER A 38 -13.73 9.76 -3.22
C SER A 38 -14.56 8.48 -3.34
N GLY A 39 -14.88 7.81 -2.22
CA GLY A 39 -15.74 6.62 -2.20
C GLY A 39 -15.01 5.28 -2.08
N LYS A 40 -13.68 5.25 -1.95
CA LYS A 40 -12.86 4.02 -1.88
C LYS A 40 -13.32 3.03 -0.80
N THR A 41 -13.35 3.49 0.45
CA THR A 41 -13.83 2.70 1.59
C THR A 41 -15.28 2.25 1.42
N THR A 42 -16.14 3.09 0.82
CA THR A 42 -17.52 2.71 0.51
C THR A 42 -17.55 1.58 -0.51
N THR A 43 -16.76 1.67 -1.57
CA THR A 43 -16.61 0.62 -2.59
C THR A 43 -16.12 -0.68 -1.96
N LEU A 44 -15.08 -0.61 -1.13
CA LEU A 44 -14.56 -1.78 -0.42
C LEU A 44 -15.63 -2.45 0.46
N LYS A 45 -16.37 -1.65 1.24
CA LYS A 45 -17.42 -2.13 2.15
C LYS A 45 -18.63 -2.73 1.44
N MET A 46 -18.82 -2.47 0.16
CA MET A 46 -19.87 -3.13 -0.62
C MET A 46 -19.50 -4.57 -0.98
N ILE A 47 -18.21 -4.93 -1.11
CA ILE A 47 -17.77 -6.30 -1.45
C ILE A 47 -18.19 -7.31 -0.38
N ASN A 48 -18.14 -6.94 0.91
CA ASN A 48 -18.53 -7.82 2.02
C ASN A 48 -19.94 -7.51 2.57
N GLN A 49 -20.72 -6.74 1.79
CA GLN A 49 -22.08 -6.30 2.16
C GLN A 49 -22.18 -5.62 3.54
N LEU A 50 -21.16 -4.86 3.95
CA LEU A 50 -21.31 -3.89 5.05
C LEU A 50 -22.13 -2.68 4.59
N PHE A 51 -22.01 -2.33 3.30
CA PHE A 51 -22.91 -1.42 2.62
C PHE A 51 -23.55 -2.15 1.42
N VAL A 52 -24.83 -1.90 1.18
CA VAL A 52 -25.53 -2.40 0.01
C VAL A 52 -25.57 -1.28 -1.03
N GLN A 53 -25.27 -1.58 -2.28
CA GLN A 53 -25.37 -0.65 -3.40
C GLN A 53 -26.82 -0.17 -3.59
N THR A 54 -26.98 1.05 -4.13
CA THR A 54 -28.31 1.62 -4.44
C THR A 54 -28.79 1.12 -5.79
N GLU A 55 -27.89 1.08 -6.78
CA GLU A 55 -28.13 0.55 -8.14
C GLU A 55 -26.95 -0.30 -8.58
N GLY A 56 -27.16 -1.08 -9.66
CA GLY A 56 -26.16 -1.96 -10.23
C GLY A 56 -26.01 -3.29 -9.50
N ASP A 57 -25.07 -4.09 -9.94
CA ASP A 57 -24.79 -5.39 -9.35
C ASP A 57 -23.28 -5.54 -9.04
N ILE A 58 -22.97 -6.25 -7.98
CA ILE A 58 -21.62 -6.69 -7.66
C ILE A 58 -21.61 -8.21 -7.69
N LEU A 59 -20.68 -8.78 -8.46
CA LEU A 59 -20.53 -10.23 -8.55
C LEU A 59 -19.27 -10.68 -7.81
N PHE A 60 -19.36 -11.83 -7.18
CA PHE A 60 -18.26 -12.55 -6.56
C PHE A 60 -18.24 -13.95 -7.16
N ASN A 61 -17.17 -14.32 -7.88
CA ASN A 61 -17.08 -15.57 -8.64
C ASN A 61 -18.29 -15.78 -9.58
N GLY A 62 -18.71 -14.74 -10.31
CA GLY A 62 -19.81 -14.80 -11.27
C GLY A 62 -21.22 -14.82 -10.66
N LYS A 63 -21.37 -14.89 -9.35
CA LYS A 63 -22.66 -14.84 -8.65
C LYS A 63 -22.86 -13.49 -7.96
N LYS A 64 -24.05 -12.91 -8.07
CA LYS A 64 -24.37 -11.63 -7.43
C LYS A 64 -24.20 -11.75 -5.91
N ILE A 65 -23.52 -10.79 -5.28
CA ILE A 65 -23.23 -10.86 -3.84
C ILE A 65 -24.51 -10.84 -2.98
N LYS A 66 -25.58 -10.22 -3.45
CA LYS A 66 -26.88 -10.23 -2.79
C LYS A 66 -27.55 -11.59 -2.68
N ASP A 67 -27.14 -12.55 -3.53
CA ASP A 67 -27.66 -13.91 -3.58
C ASP A 67 -26.87 -14.90 -2.70
N TYR A 68 -25.77 -14.43 -2.09
CA TYR A 68 -25.01 -15.23 -1.14
C TYR A 68 -25.68 -15.21 0.26
N ASN A 69 -25.49 -16.31 1.00
CA ASN A 69 -25.66 -16.27 2.44
C ASN A 69 -24.62 -15.30 3.02
N LEU A 70 -25.06 -14.28 3.75
CA LEU A 70 -24.20 -13.20 4.24
C LEU A 70 -23.09 -13.71 5.16
N ARG A 71 -23.37 -14.72 5.99
CA ARG A 71 -22.38 -15.35 6.86
C ARG A 71 -21.30 -16.07 6.05
N GLU A 72 -21.70 -16.85 5.06
CA GLU A 72 -20.77 -17.58 4.18
C GLU A 72 -19.91 -16.62 3.37
N LEU A 73 -20.50 -15.56 2.81
CA LEU A 73 -19.73 -14.53 2.10
C LEU A 73 -18.65 -13.94 3.00
N ARG A 74 -19.02 -13.50 4.21
CA ARG A 74 -18.09 -12.85 5.15
C ARG A 74 -17.02 -13.78 5.71
N LEU A 75 -17.30 -15.07 5.85
CA LEU A 75 -16.30 -16.07 6.24
C LEU A 75 -15.27 -16.33 5.14
N ASN A 76 -15.60 -16.04 3.87
CA ASN A 76 -14.71 -16.19 2.71
C ASN A 76 -14.03 -14.88 2.28
N VAL A 77 -14.21 -13.81 3.06
CA VAL A 77 -13.58 -12.51 2.82
C VAL A 77 -12.81 -12.10 4.07
N GLY A 78 -11.48 -12.08 3.99
CA GLY A 78 -10.65 -11.49 5.04
C GLY A 78 -10.80 -9.96 5.03
N TYR A 79 -10.74 -9.32 6.19
CA TYR A 79 -10.86 -7.86 6.28
C TYR A 79 -9.87 -7.28 7.27
N VAL A 80 -8.97 -6.43 6.78
CA VAL A 80 -8.02 -5.66 7.57
C VAL A 80 -8.53 -4.22 7.64
N LEU A 81 -8.87 -3.78 8.84
CA LEU A 81 -9.46 -2.47 9.10
C LEU A 81 -8.38 -1.39 9.26
N GLN A 82 -8.73 -0.15 8.96
CA GLN A 82 -7.89 1.03 9.18
C GLN A 82 -7.47 1.16 10.65
N GLN A 83 -8.41 1.00 11.58
CA GLN A 83 -8.11 0.90 13.00
C GLN A 83 -7.81 -0.55 13.36
N ILE A 84 -6.79 -0.77 14.18
CA ILE A 84 -6.43 -2.10 14.67
C ILE A 84 -7.56 -2.59 15.56
N ALA A 85 -8.43 -3.43 15.00
CA ALA A 85 -9.63 -3.92 15.67
C ALA A 85 -9.41 -5.33 16.24
N LEU A 86 -8.29 -5.55 16.96
CA LEU A 86 -8.11 -6.78 17.72
C LEU A 86 -9.08 -6.81 18.91
N PHE A 87 -9.57 -8.00 19.26
CA PHE A 87 -10.38 -8.17 20.45
C PHE A 87 -9.48 -8.08 21.68
N PRO A 88 -9.63 -7.03 22.51
CA PRO A 88 -8.68 -6.74 23.59
C PRO A 88 -8.71 -7.79 24.72
N THR A 89 -9.82 -8.52 24.86
CA THR A 89 -9.99 -9.59 25.85
C THR A 89 -9.50 -10.96 25.38
N MET A 90 -9.07 -11.06 24.12
CA MET A 90 -8.56 -12.28 23.50
C MET A 90 -7.04 -12.20 23.39
N THR A 91 -6.37 -13.36 23.54
CA THR A 91 -4.95 -13.47 23.27
C THR A 91 -4.66 -13.35 21.76
N VAL A 92 -3.39 -13.25 21.39
CA VAL A 92 -2.93 -13.28 19.99
C VAL A 92 -3.41 -14.54 19.29
N GLU A 93 -3.24 -15.71 19.90
CA GLU A 93 -3.72 -16.99 19.35
C GLU A 93 -5.22 -16.97 19.12
N GLN A 94 -6.00 -16.53 20.10
CA GLN A 94 -7.46 -16.44 19.99
C GLN A 94 -7.92 -15.45 18.90
N ASN A 95 -7.24 -14.30 18.77
CA ASN A 95 -7.53 -13.36 17.69
C ASN A 95 -7.29 -13.99 16.32
N ILE A 96 -6.17 -14.68 16.10
CA ILE A 96 -5.84 -15.34 14.83
C ILE A 96 -6.77 -16.52 14.55
N ALA A 97 -7.09 -17.31 15.58
CA ALA A 97 -7.90 -18.53 15.48
C ALA A 97 -9.39 -18.26 15.21
N LEU A 98 -9.87 -17.04 15.43
CA LEU A 98 -11.30 -16.71 15.44
C LEU A 98 -12.07 -17.20 14.20
N ILE A 99 -11.60 -16.86 13.00
CA ILE A 99 -12.28 -17.25 11.75
C ILE A 99 -12.13 -18.74 11.46
N PRO A 100 -10.93 -19.35 11.60
CA PRO A 100 -10.78 -20.82 11.54
C PRO A 100 -11.73 -21.58 12.47
N GLU A 101 -11.93 -21.12 13.73
CA GLU A 101 -12.89 -21.72 14.67
C GLU A 101 -14.35 -21.59 14.18
N MET A 102 -14.72 -20.40 13.67
CA MET A 102 -16.05 -20.18 13.09
C MET A 102 -16.31 -21.03 11.84
N LYS A 103 -15.25 -21.43 11.13
CA LYS A 103 -15.28 -22.37 10.00
C LYS A 103 -15.16 -23.85 10.44
N HIS A 104 -15.13 -24.11 11.74
CA HIS A 104 -15.04 -25.46 12.32
C HIS A 104 -13.77 -26.24 11.93
N PHE A 105 -12.64 -25.55 11.79
CA PHE A 105 -11.34 -26.21 11.59
C PHE A 105 -10.98 -27.03 12.83
N LYS A 106 -10.21 -28.12 12.65
CA LYS A 106 -9.74 -28.93 13.76
C LYS A 106 -8.76 -28.14 14.63
N LYS A 107 -8.81 -28.33 15.94
CA LYS A 107 -7.97 -27.58 16.90
C LYS A 107 -6.47 -27.72 16.62
N GLU A 108 -6.03 -28.92 16.21
CA GLU A 108 -4.64 -29.18 15.87
C GLU A 108 -4.18 -28.41 14.62
N ASP A 109 -5.08 -28.27 13.62
CA ASP A 109 -4.81 -27.51 12.40
C ASP A 109 -4.77 -26.01 12.69
N ILE A 110 -5.68 -25.52 13.55
CA ILE A 110 -5.68 -24.12 13.99
C ILE A 110 -4.37 -23.79 14.70
N LYS A 111 -3.94 -24.63 15.64
CA LYS A 111 -2.70 -24.41 16.39
C LYS A 111 -1.48 -24.35 15.45
N ARG A 112 -1.35 -25.32 14.56
CA ARG A 112 -0.27 -25.33 13.55
C ARG A 112 -0.31 -24.07 12.68
N ARG A 113 -1.50 -23.66 12.26
CA ARG A 113 -1.68 -22.47 11.45
C ARG A 113 -1.29 -21.20 12.17
N VAL A 114 -1.67 -21.03 13.42
CA VAL A 114 -1.26 -19.92 14.27
C VAL A 114 0.26 -19.85 14.40
N ASP A 115 0.91 -20.97 14.71
CA ASP A 115 2.37 -21.05 14.85
C ASP A 115 3.08 -20.69 13.55
N GLN A 116 2.60 -21.24 12.42
CA GLN A 116 3.13 -20.93 11.10
C GLN A 116 3.01 -19.44 10.78
N LEU A 117 1.82 -18.85 10.99
CA LEU A 117 1.55 -17.45 10.69
C LEU A 117 2.38 -16.51 11.56
N LEU A 118 2.53 -16.78 12.85
CA LEU A 118 3.41 -16.02 13.73
C LEU A 118 4.86 -16.06 13.24
N GLY A 119 5.35 -17.23 12.86
CA GLY A 119 6.68 -17.38 12.27
C GLY A 119 6.85 -16.62 10.95
N ASP A 120 5.81 -16.56 10.11
CA ASP A 120 5.84 -15.84 8.83
C ASP A 120 6.04 -14.31 8.99
N VAL A 121 5.71 -13.78 10.17
CA VAL A 121 5.85 -12.35 10.51
C VAL A 121 6.95 -12.07 11.55
N ASP A 122 7.87 -13.01 11.73
CA ASP A 122 9.01 -12.93 12.66
C ASP A 122 8.59 -12.74 14.14
N LEU A 123 7.44 -13.30 14.53
CA LEU A 123 6.98 -13.35 15.91
C LEU A 123 7.10 -14.77 16.44
N ASP A 124 7.91 -14.97 17.48
CA ASP A 124 8.10 -16.27 18.13
C ASP A 124 6.77 -16.78 18.74
N PRO A 125 6.20 -17.91 18.25
CA PRO A 125 4.91 -18.42 18.72
C PRO A 125 4.86 -18.64 20.23
N GLU A 126 5.94 -19.13 20.85
CA GLU A 126 5.95 -19.43 22.29
C GLU A 126 5.87 -18.15 23.13
N LYS A 127 6.44 -17.05 22.63
CA LYS A 127 6.45 -15.77 23.35
C LYS A 127 5.19 -14.95 23.10
N TYR A 128 4.58 -15.06 21.91
CA TYR A 128 3.53 -14.15 21.49
C TYR A 128 2.11 -14.71 21.62
N ARG A 129 1.89 -16.03 21.47
CA ARG A 129 0.54 -16.60 21.41
C ARG A 129 -0.35 -16.23 22.58
N ASN A 130 0.20 -16.16 23.78
CA ASN A 130 -0.54 -15.90 25.02
C ASN A 130 -0.61 -14.42 25.41
N ARG A 131 0.04 -13.51 24.65
CA ARG A 131 -0.04 -12.09 24.90
C ARG A 131 -1.40 -11.54 24.53
N HIS A 132 -1.80 -10.46 25.19
CA HIS A 132 -2.96 -9.67 24.82
C HIS A 132 -2.56 -8.49 23.91
N PRO A 133 -3.50 -7.92 23.14
CA PRO A 133 -3.21 -6.74 22.31
C PRO A 133 -2.55 -5.59 23.07
N SER A 134 -2.88 -5.39 24.34
CA SER A 134 -2.25 -4.37 25.21
C SER A 134 -0.75 -4.55 25.42
N ASP A 135 -0.23 -5.76 25.21
CA ASP A 135 1.18 -6.10 25.43
C ASP A 135 2.00 -5.97 24.15
N LEU A 136 1.38 -5.47 23.06
CA LEU A 136 1.96 -5.36 21.73
C LEU A 136 2.13 -3.91 21.32
N SER A 137 3.21 -3.61 20.59
CA SER A 137 3.35 -2.36 19.85
C SER A 137 2.30 -2.21 18.74
N GLY A 138 2.06 -1.00 18.25
CA GLY A 138 1.10 -0.75 17.16
C GLY A 138 1.42 -1.55 15.88
N GLY A 139 2.70 -1.66 15.53
CA GLY A 139 3.13 -2.45 14.37
C GLY A 139 2.91 -3.96 14.58
N GLU A 140 3.16 -4.49 15.78
CA GLU A 140 2.85 -5.90 16.11
C GLU A 140 1.35 -6.16 16.08
N GLN A 141 0.55 -5.26 16.65
CA GLN A 141 -0.92 -5.37 16.58
C GLN A 141 -1.41 -5.40 15.14
N GLN A 142 -0.84 -4.57 14.26
CA GLN A 142 -1.20 -4.55 12.84
C GLN A 142 -0.83 -5.86 12.15
N ARG A 143 0.36 -6.43 12.44
CA ARG A 143 0.75 -7.78 11.97
C ARG A 143 -0.29 -8.81 12.38
N ILE A 144 -0.69 -8.85 13.65
CA ILE A 144 -1.71 -9.79 14.14
C ILE A 144 -3.07 -9.55 13.46
N GLY A 145 -3.45 -8.31 13.21
CA GLY A 145 -4.67 -7.97 12.45
C GLY A 145 -4.66 -8.54 11.02
N ILE A 146 -3.51 -8.47 10.34
CA ILE A 146 -3.31 -9.08 9.01
C ILE A 146 -3.40 -10.60 9.13
N LEU A 147 -2.69 -11.22 10.09
CA LEU A 147 -2.73 -12.67 10.29
C LEU A 147 -4.14 -13.19 10.57
N ARG A 148 -4.92 -12.48 11.38
CA ARG A 148 -6.33 -12.83 11.64
C ARG A 148 -7.14 -12.84 10.35
N ALA A 149 -6.94 -11.86 9.46
CA ALA A 149 -7.68 -11.76 8.21
C ALA A 149 -7.37 -12.90 7.24
N ILE A 150 -6.14 -13.45 7.25
CA ILE A 150 -5.68 -14.50 6.33
C ILE A 150 -5.67 -15.90 6.94
N ALA A 151 -5.95 -16.03 8.24
CA ALA A 151 -5.78 -17.30 8.97
C ALA A 151 -6.59 -18.47 8.39
N SER A 152 -7.79 -18.19 7.90
CA SER A 152 -8.69 -19.18 7.28
C SER A 152 -8.48 -19.35 5.76
N GLU A 153 -7.41 -18.80 5.20
CA GLU A 153 -7.09 -18.82 3.77
C GLU A 153 -8.26 -18.35 2.90
N PRO A 154 -8.78 -17.14 3.14
CA PRO A 154 -9.88 -16.65 2.33
C PRO A 154 -9.42 -16.38 0.90
N PRO A 155 -10.27 -16.63 -0.13
CA PRO A 155 -9.94 -16.32 -1.52
C PRO A 155 -9.75 -14.82 -1.79
N VAL A 156 -10.35 -13.97 -0.94
CA VAL A 156 -10.25 -12.50 -1.05
C VAL A 156 -9.91 -11.89 0.30
N VAL A 157 -8.99 -10.92 0.30
CA VAL A 157 -8.67 -10.09 1.46
C VAL A 157 -8.85 -8.62 1.12
N LEU A 158 -9.60 -7.92 1.94
CA LEU A 158 -9.87 -6.49 1.82
C LEU A 158 -8.98 -5.72 2.82
N PHE A 159 -8.30 -4.68 2.36
CA PHE A 159 -7.49 -3.78 3.18
C PHE A 159 -8.05 -2.35 3.09
N ASP A 160 -8.49 -1.80 4.21
CA ASP A 160 -9.08 -0.45 4.31
C ASP A 160 -8.09 0.51 4.97
N GLU A 161 -7.26 1.18 4.21
CA GLU A 161 -6.20 2.11 4.65
C GLU A 161 -5.35 1.59 5.83
N PRO A 162 -4.80 0.36 5.76
CA PRO A 162 -4.25 -0.31 6.94
C PRO A 162 -2.98 0.32 7.50
N PHE A 163 -2.32 1.21 6.76
CA PHE A 163 -1.03 1.77 7.13
C PHE A 163 -1.05 3.29 7.39
N SER A 164 -2.22 3.92 7.33
CA SER A 164 -2.37 5.39 7.39
C SER A 164 -1.87 6.03 8.69
N ALA A 165 -1.90 5.29 9.81
CA ALA A 165 -1.50 5.79 11.14
C ALA A 165 -0.10 5.34 11.59
N LEU A 166 0.70 4.73 10.68
CA LEU A 166 2.00 4.17 11.02
C LEU A 166 3.15 5.08 10.57
N ASP A 167 4.26 5.00 11.29
CA ASP A 167 5.50 5.63 10.87
C ASP A 167 6.05 5.01 9.56
N PRO A 168 6.89 5.76 8.80
CA PRO A 168 7.32 5.32 7.48
C PRO A 168 8.11 4.00 7.48
N LEU A 169 8.89 3.71 8.54
CA LEU A 169 9.69 2.49 8.62
C LEU A 169 8.80 1.26 8.79
N VAL A 170 7.90 1.31 9.78
CA VAL A 170 6.93 0.23 10.06
C VAL A 170 6.00 0.03 8.86
N ARG A 171 5.54 1.11 8.22
CA ARG A 171 4.73 1.07 7.02
C ARG A 171 5.41 0.26 5.90
N ASN A 172 6.66 0.57 5.58
CA ASN A 172 7.43 -0.16 4.56
C ASN A 172 7.57 -1.65 4.89
N GLN A 173 7.88 -1.99 6.15
CA GLN A 173 7.97 -3.38 6.59
C GLN A 173 6.65 -4.14 6.43
N LEU A 174 5.51 -3.51 6.72
CA LEU A 174 4.20 -4.14 6.58
C LEU A 174 3.76 -4.27 5.12
N GLN A 175 4.12 -3.33 4.25
CA GLN A 175 3.92 -3.46 2.81
C GLN A 175 4.70 -4.67 2.25
N ASP A 176 5.98 -4.82 2.62
CA ASP A 176 6.80 -5.96 2.21
C ASP A 176 6.24 -7.28 2.75
N LEU A 177 5.72 -7.26 3.98
CA LEU A 177 5.02 -8.40 4.57
C LEU A 177 3.77 -8.80 3.77
N VAL A 178 2.92 -7.83 3.37
CA VAL A 178 1.73 -8.10 2.55
C VAL A 178 2.12 -8.74 1.23
N LEU A 179 3.16 -8.23 0.55
CA LEU A 179 3.66 -8.82 -0.69
C LEU A 179 4.17 -10.25 -0.49
N LYS A 180 4.95 -10.50 0.58
CA LYS A 180 5.44 -11.84 0.94
C LYS A 180 4.29 -12.82 1.19
N LEU A 181 3.28 -12.40 1.95
CA LEU A 181 2.11 -13.23 2.26
C LEU A 181 1.26 -13.49 1.01
N HIS A 182 1.06 -12.49 0.16
CA HIS A 182 0.34 -12.63 -1.11
C HIS A 182 1.04 -13.63 -2.05
N GLN A 183 2.37 -13.53 -2.21
CA GLN A 183 3.14 -14.49 -3.02
C GLN A 183 2.98 -15.94 -2.53
N LYS A 184 2.87 -16.13 -1.19
CA LYS A 184 2.71 -17.45 -0.57
C LYS A 184 1.29 -18.00 -0.72
N LEU A 185 0.27 -17.15 -0.52
CA LEU A 185 -1.13 -17.56 -0.44
C LEU A 185 -1.87 -17.49 -1.77
N LYS A 186 -1.39 -16.67 -2.70
CA LYS A 186 -2.00 -16.45 -4.03
C LYS A 186 -3.48 -16.01 -3.96
N ASN A 187 -3.90 -15.40 -2.87
CA ASN A 187 -5.26 -14.88 -2.71
C ASN A 187 -5.42 -13.54 -3.46
N THR A 188 -6.64 -13.18 -3.76
CA THR A 188 -6.96 -11.87 -4.35
C THR A 188 -6.98 -10.81 -3.26
N ILE A 189 -6.34 -9.68 -3.50
CA ILE A 189 -6.33 -8.56 -2.55
C ILE A 189 -7.01 -7.35 -3.19
N VAL A 190 -7.95 -6.73 -2.45
CA VAL A 190 -8.46 -5.39 -2.77
C VAL A 190 -7.97 -4.44 -1.69
N PHE A 191 -7.12 -3.51 -2.07
CA PHE A 191 -6.43 -2.60 -1.17
C PHE A 191 -6.89 -1.17 -1.39
N VAL A 192 -7.27 -0.47 -0.34
CA VAL A 192 -7.66 0.94 -0.37
C VAL A 192 -6.60 1.79 0.30
N THR A 193 -6.16 2.84 -0.38
CA THR A 193 -5.24 3.84 0.17
C THR A 193 -5.51 5.23 -0.42
N HIS A 194 -5.02 6.27 0.23
CA HIS A 194 -4.90 7.61 -0.35
C HIS A 194 -3.45 7.93 -0.77
N ASP A 195 -2.53 7.00 -0.56
CA ASP A 195 -1.11 7.13 -0.87
C ASP A 195 -0.78 6.43 -2.18
N MET A 196 -0.34 7.21 -3.19
CA MET A 196 0.03 6.66 -4.50
C MET A 196 1.31 5.82 -4.43
N ASP A 197 2.25 6.13 -3.51
CA ASP A 197 3.46 5.32 -3.32
C ASP A 197 3.10 3.89 -2.89
N GLU A 198 2.10 3.75 -2.01
CA GLU A 198 1.57 2.43 -1.63
C GLU A 198 0.93 1.72 -2.83
N ALA A 199 0.14 2.45 -3.62
CA ALA A 199 -0.52 1.90 -4.80
C ALA A 199 0.49 1.39 -5.83
N LEU A 200 1.54 2.18 -6.10
CA LEU A 200 2.61 1.81 -7.04
C LEU A 200 3.46 0.64 -6.55
N LYS A 201 3.68 0.52 -5.23
CA LYS A 201 4.49 -0.54 -4.64
C LYS A 201 3.74 -1.87 -4.60
N LEU A 202 2.45 -1.84 -4.28
CA LEU A 202 1.67 -3.03 -3.98
C LEU A 202 0.85 -3.55 -5.17
N GLY A 203 0.30 -2.64 -6.00
CA GLY A 203 -0.73 -2.97 -6.97
C GLY A 203 -0.22 -3.61 -8.26
N ASP A 204 -0.81 -4.71 -8.65
CA ASP A 204 -0.70 -5.21 -10.04
C ASP A 204 -1.51 -4.31 -10.97
N ARG A 205 -2.71 -3.89 -10.54
CA ARG A 205 -3.54 -2.89 -11.20
C ARG A 205 -4.07 -1.88 -10.18
N ILE A 206 -4.24 -0.65 -10.65
CA ILE A 206 -4.67 0.48 -9.83
C ILE A 206 -5.93 1.08 -10.41
N GLY A 207 -6.96 1.26 -9.58
CA GLY A 207 -8.16 2.04 -9.88
C GLY A 207 -8.07 3.43 -9.23
N VAL A 208 -8.02 4.48 -10.04
CA VAL A 208 -7.97 5.87 -9.55
C VAL A 208 -9.38 6.41 -9.38
N MET A 209 -9.75 6.76 -8.15
CA MET A 209 -11.07 7.29 -7.82
C MET A 209 -11.03 8.78 -7.46
N ASN A 210 -12.01 9.53 -7.97
CA ASN A 210 -12.24 10.91 -7.57
C ASN A 210 -13.73 11.25 -7.63
N ASP A 211 -14.24 11.93 -6.59
CA ASP A 211 -15.63 12.41 -6.51
C ASP A 211 -16.68 11.33 -6.89
N GLY A 212 -16.53 10.12 -6.33
CA GLY A 212 -17.46 9.01 -6.54
C GLY A 212 -17.39 8.35 -7.92
N LYS A 213 -16.40 8.69 -8.74
CA LYS A 213 -16.16 8.12 -10.07
C LYS A 213 -14.85 7.35 -10.09
N LEU A 214 -14.82 6.29 -10.88
CA LEU A 214 -13.60 5.60 -11.24
C LEU A 214 -13.08 6.25 -12.54
N LEU A 215 -11.90 6.88 -12.47
CA LEU A 215 -11.36 7.67 -13.57
C LEU A 215 -10.51 6.82 -14.52
N GLN A 216 -9.71 5.90 -13.96
CA GLN A 216 -8.84 5.01 -14.74
C GLN A 216 -8.60 3.72 -13.98
N VAL A 217 -8.51 2.60 -14.69
CA VAL A 217 -8.05 1.31 -14.19
C VAL A 217 -6.96 0.79 -15.10
N ALA A 218 -5.73 0.70 -14.61
CA ALA A 218 -4.60 0.25 -15.41
C ALA A 218 -3.45 -0.25 -14.52
N THR A 219 -2.41 -0.82 -15.12
CA THR A 219 -1.16 -1.13 -14.43
C THR A 219 -0.44 0.16 -14.02
N PRO A 220 0.45 0.12 -13.00
CA PRO A 220 1.28 1.27 -12.63
C PRO A 220 2.01 1.92 -13.81
N LYS A 221 2.53 1.08 -14.72
CA LYS A 221 3.26 1.54 -15.91
C LYS A 221 2.34 2.28 -16.90
N GLU A 222 1.16 1.76 -17.15
CA GLU A 222 0.19 2.38 -18.05
C GLU A 222 -0.32 3.72 -17.52
N ILE A 223 -0.58 3.82 -16.20
CA ILE A 223 -0.97 5.10 -15.57
C ILE A 223 0.14 6.16 -15.75
N ALA A 224 1.40 5.73 -15.59
CA ALA A 224 2.55 6.61 -15.77
C ALA A 224 2.72 7.11 -17.20
N GLN A 225 2.46 6.25 -18.18
CA GLN A 225 2.68 6.55 -19.60
C GLN A 225 1.49 7.22 -20.27
N ASN A 226 0.28 6.85 -19.87
CA ASN A 226 -0.97 7.26 -20.52
C ASN A 226 -2.04 7.60 -19.47
N PRO A 227 -1.89 8.72 -18.71
CA PRO A 227 -2.93 9.15 -17.79
C PRO A 227 -4.17 9.62 -18.56
N GLU A 228 -5.37 9.12 -18.20
CA GLU A 228 -6.62 9.43 -18.91
C GLU A 228 -7.06 10.91 -18.80
N ASN A 229 -6.62 11.62 -17.79
CA ASN A 229 -6.97 13.01 -17.57
C ASN A 229 -5.96 13.74 -16.67
N ALA A 230 -6.05 15.06 -16.62
CA ALA A 230 -5.17 15.93 -15.84
C ALA A 230 -5.19 15.61 -14.32
N PHE A 231 -6.30 15.10 -13.77
CA PHE A 231 -6.34 14.71 -12.37
C PHE A 231 -5.43 13.49 -12.11
N VAL A 232 -5.54 12.46 -12.94
CA VAL A 232 -4.69 11.25 -12.83
C VAL A 232 -3.23 11.61 -13.02
N GLU A 233 -2.92 12.41 -14.03
CA GLU A 233 -1.57 12.90 -14.31
C GLU A 233 -0.98 13.66 -13.09
N ASN A 234 -1.70 14.64 -12.56
CA ASN A 234 -1.24 15.40 -11.40
C ASN A 234 -1.13 14.55 -10.13
N PHE A 235 -2.08 13.64 -9.91
CA PHE A 235 -2.10 12.76 -8.73
C PHE A 235 -0.91 11.79 -8.76
N PHE A 236 -0.56 11.30 -9.94
CA PHE A 236 0.61 10.45 -10.16
C PHE A 236 1.93 11.25 -10.09
N SER A 237 2.01 12.39 -10.79
CA SER A 237 3.21 13.22 -10.87
C SER A 237 3.64 13.79 -9.52
N ALA A 238 2.68 14.12 -8.65
CA ALA A 238 2.95 14.57 -7.29
C ALA A 238 3.73 13.51 -6.48
N THR A 239 3.52 12.24 -6.77
CA THR A 239 4.19 11.10 -6.14
C THR A 239 5.53 10.79 -6.77
N VAL A 240 5.58 10.75 -8.10
CA VAL A 240 6.84 10.57 -8.86
C VAL A 240 7.83 11.69 -8.54
N GLY A 241 7.34 12.94 -8.41
CA GLY A 241 8.16 14.06 -7.95
C GLY A 241 8.76 13.81 -6.55
N LYS A 242 7.98 13.32 -5.60
CA LYS A 242 8.50 12.94 -4.25
C LYS A 242 9.50 11.80 -4.33
N ASN A 243 9.30 10.82 -5.22
CA ASN A 243 10.23 9.72 -5.41
C ASN A 243 11.55 10.17 -6.06
N LEU A 244 11.51 11.15 -6.97
CA LEU A 244 12.72 11.76 -7.51
C LEU A 244 13.58 12.41 -6.41
N TYR A 245 12.96 13.09 -5.45
CA TYR A 245 13.67 13.66 -4.30
C TYR A 245 14.27 12.60 -3.36
N LYS A 246 13.74 11.37 -3.35
CA LYS A 246 14.31 10.22 -2.60
C LYS A 246 15.39 9.47 -3.38
N THR A 247 15.69 9.87 -4.61
CA THR A 247 16.73 9.24 -5.43
C THR A 247 18.11 9.43 -4.78
N PRO A 248 18.92 8.36 -4.58
CA PRO A 248 20.29 8.48 -4.11
C PRO A 248 21.16 9.27 -5.10
N ILE A 249 22.06 10.09 -4.59
CA ILE A 249 22.95 10.94 -5.42
C ILE A 249 23.83 10.10 -6.34
N GLU A 250 24.28 8.91 -5.91
CA GLU A 250 25.05 8.00 -6.75
C GLU A 250 24.36 7.66 -8.08
N LYS A 251 23.02 7.53 -8.07
CA LYS A 251 22.25 7.26 -9.28
C LYS A 251 22.25 8.46 -10.23
N ILE A 252 22.22 9.66 -9.68
CA ILE A 252 22.26 10.92 -10.44
C ILE A 252 23.63 11.05 -11.13
N ILE A 253 24.70 10.80 -10.39
CA ILE A 253 26.07 10.82 -10.92
C ILE A 253 26.24 9.79 -12.04
N ARG A 254 25.80 8.55 -11.84
CA ARG A 254 25.87 7.48 -12.86
C ARG A 254 25.11 7.82 -14.15
N THR A 255 24.20 8.77 -14.12
CA THR A 255 23.47 9.24 -15.31
C THR A 255 24.12 10.48 -15.97
N GLY A 256 25.30 10.92 -15.48
CA GLY A 256 26.12 11.97 -16.12
C GLY A 256 25.72 13.40 -15.71
N PHE A 257 25.12 13.58 -14.54
CA PHE A 257 24.76 14.90 -14.00
C PHE A 257 25.76 15.43 -12.98
N GLU A 258 26.98 14.89 -12.95
CA GLU A 258 28.11 15.46 -12.21
C GLU A 258 28.70 16.71 -12.89
N ILE A 259 29.41 17.51 -12.11
CA ILE A 259 30.22 18.62 -12.61
C ILE A 259 31.71 18.31 -12.45
N PRO A 260 32.61 18.93 -13.22
CA PRO A 260 34.07 18.87 -13.02
C PRO A 260 34.45 19.37 -11.62
N GLU A 261 35.61 18.92 -11.11
CA GLU A 261 36.14 19.44 -9.88
C GLU A 261 36.28 20.97 -9.91
N PRO A 262 35.72 21.70 -8.93
CA PRO A 262 35.76 23.17 -8.93
C PRO A 262 37.20 23.68 -8.70
N HIS A 263 37.57 24.72 -9.44
CA HIS A 263 38.94 25.27 -9.44
C HIS A 263 39.23 26.29 -8.34
N GLU A 264 38.24 26.78 -7.60
CA GLU A 264 38.39 27.81 -6.55
C GLU A 264 37.65 27.42 -5.26
N ALA A 265 38.10 27.98 -4.13
CA ALA A 265 37.60 27.70 -2.78
C ALA A 265 36.23 28.35 -2.53
N GLU A 266 35.19 27.83 -3.15
CA GLU A 266 33.83 28.10 -2.71
C GLU A 266 33.48 27.28 -1.47
N PRO A 267 32.56 27.72 -0.61
CA PRO A 267 32.13 26.92 0.52
C PRO A 267 31.51 25.63 0.01
N ILE A 268 32.15 24.51 0.37
CA ILE A 268 31.79 23.16 -0.09
C ILE A 268 31.33 22.37 1.13
N SER A 269 30.20 21.68 1.00
CA SER A 269 29.74 20.68 1.98
C SER A 269 29.92 19.27 1.43
N GLU A 270 30.16 18.31 2.32
CA GLU A 270 30.33 16.90 1.95
C GLU A 270 29.02 16.15 2.16
N ILE A 271 28.62 15.31 1.18
CA ILE A 271 27.43 14.47 1.23
C ILE A 271 27.79 13.04 0.83
N ASN A 272 27.13 12.03 1.41
CA ASN A 272 27.34 10.65 1.02
C ASN A 272 26.63 10.31 -0.29
N ALA A 273 27.23 9.50 -1.16
CA ALA A 273 26.66 9.05 -2.42
C ALA A 273 25.30 8.34 -2.27
N LYS A 274 25.06 7.70 -1.13
CA LYS A 274 23.78 7.06 -0.78
C LYS A 274 22.74 8.02 -0.22
N ASP A 275 23.11 9.26 0.12
CA ASP A 275 22.15 10.27 0.55
C ASP A 275 21.20 10.65 -0.60
N THR A 276 20.02 11.11 -0.26
CA THR A 276 18.96 11.42 -1.24
C THR A 276 19.11 12.81 -1.83
N LEU A 277 18.50 13.03 -3.01
CA LEU A 277 18.39 14.34 -3.64
C LEU A 277 17.78 15.40 -2.70
N GLU A 278 16.78 15.03 -1.87
CA GLU A 278 16.19 15.90 -0.86
C GLU A 278 17.24 16.42 0.13
N LYS A 279 18.10 15.51 0.61
CA LYS A 279 19.19 15.84 1.54
C LYS A 279 20.26 16.72 0.88
N ALA A 280 20.53 16.48 -0.42
CA ALA A 280 21.42 17.32 -1.20
C ALA A 280 20.88 18.76 -1.33
N PHE A 281 19.60 18.93 -1.67
CA PHE A 281 19.00 20.26 -1.72
C PHE A 281 18.96 20.95 -0.37
N ALA A 282 18.74 20.23 0.73
CA ALA A 282 18.81 20.78 2.07
C ALA A 282 20.25 21.28 2.40
N ALA A 283 21.28 20.50 2.06
CA ALA A 283 22.68 20.91 2.25
C ALA A 283 23.05 22.13 1.38
N MET A 284 22.46 22.24 0.19
CA MET A 284 22.65 23.38 -0.73
C MET A 284 21.91 24.67 -0.29
N ALA A 285 21.25 24.68 0.85
CA ALA A 285 20.74 25.93 1.44
C ALA A 285 21.87 26.87 1.86
N GLU A 286 23.05 26.32 2.22
CA GLU A 286 24.20 27.05 2.75
C GLU A 286 25.40 27.07 1.78
N VAL A 287 25.43 26.19 0.78
CA VAL A 287 26.54 26.04 -0.19
C VAL A 287 25.98 25.85 -1.61
N GLU A 288 26.78 26.22 -2.64
CA GLU A 288 26.37 26.03 -4.04
C GLU A 288 26.82 24.68 -4.60
N ILE A 289 27.91 24.12 -4.08
CA ILE A 289 28.53 22.89 -4.57
C ILE A 289 28.62 21.86 -3.45
N LEU A 290 28.27 20.61 -3.76
CA LEU A 290 28.45 19.47 -2.88
C LEU A 290 29.52 18.54 -3.40
N LYS A 291 30.42 18.13 -2.48
CA LYS A 291 31.36 17.04 -2.70
C LYS A 291 30.68 15.73 -2.32
N VAL A 292 30.51 14.86 -3.28
CA VAL A 292 29.87 13.55 -3.08
C VAL A 292 30.93 12.49 -2.86
N VAL A 293 30.85 11.76 -1.74
CA VAL A 293 31.82 10.74 -1.36
C VAL A 293 31.14 9.40 -1.09
N ASP A 294 31.81 8.31 -1.43
CA ASP A 294 31.43 6.95 -1.04
C ASP A 294 31.74 6.71 0.46
N GLU A 295 31.21 5.63 1.01
CA GLU A 295 31.45 5.23 2.42
C GLU A 295 32.95 5.12 2.74
N ASP A 296 33.74 4.63 1.78
CA ASP A 296 35.21 4.48 1.91
C ASP A 296 35.99 5.75 1.54
N LYS A 297 35.29 6.84 1.17
CA LYS A 297 35.87 8.10 0.65
C LYS A 297 36.82 7.91 -0.54
N SER A 298 36.71 6.78 -1.24
CA SER A 298 37.60 6.40 -2.35
C SER A 298 37.22 7.05 -3.68
N THR A 299 35.92 7.37 -3.85
CA THR A 299 35.39 8.01 -5.06
C THR A 299 34.87 9.39 -4.71
N VAL A 300 35.30 10.42 -5.43
CA VAL A 300 34.87 11.80 -5.24
C VAL A 300 34.22 12.29 -6.52
N ASN A 301 33.00 12.78 -6.40
CA ASN A 301 32.26 13.45 -7.49
C ASN A 301 31.73 14.80 -6.97
N TRP A 302 31.30 15.64 -7.89
CA TRP A 302 30.82 16.98 -7.60
C TRP A 302 29.49 17.22 -8.23
N VAL A 303 28.58 17.86 -7.49
CA VAL A 303 27.27 18.27 -8.01
C VAL A 303 26.97 19.68 -7.55
N ASP A 304 26.34 20.46 -8.42
CA ASP A 304 25.80 21.79 -8.10
C ASP A 304 24.28 21.82 -8.20
N ARG A 305 23.70 22.91 -7.78
CA ARG A 305 22.25 23.08 -7.82
C ARG A 305 21.70 22.97 -9.26
N ALA A 306 22.43 23.48 -10.26
CA ALA A 306 22.01 23.46 -11.66
C ALA A 306 21.98 22.03 -12.22
N SER A 307 22.98 21.18 -11.91
CA SER A 307 23.05 19.78 -12.34
C SER A 307 21.90 18.95 -11.71
N LEU A 308 21.58 19.18 -10.43
CA LEU A 308 20.47 18.51 -9.78
C LEU A 308 19.10 18.95 -10.32
N PHE A 309 18.90 20.24 -10.61
CA PHE A 309 17.68 20.71 -11.29
C PHE A 309 17.56 20.19 -12.72
N ARG A 310 18.66 20.09 -13.46
CA ARG A 310 18.68 19.48 -14.79
C ARG A 310 18.26 18.00 -14.73
N TYR A 311 18.79 17.24 -13.79
CA TYR A 311 18.32 15.86 -13.56
C TYR A 311 16.82 15.78 -13.31
N LEU A 312 16.26 16.63 -12.43
CA LEU A 312 14.82 16.67 -12.17
C LEU A 312 14.00 17.03 -13.41
N SER A 313 14.51 17.91 -14.28
CA SER A 313 13.78 18.34 -15.49
C SER A 313 13.83 17.31 -16.60
N GLU A 314 14.96 16.60 -16.77
CA GLU A 314 15.16 15.61 -17.84
C GLU A 314 14.58 14.23 -17.48
N THR A 315 14.40 13.92 -16.18
CA THR A 315 13.84 12.63 -15.72
C THR A 315 12.30 12.67 -15.61
N LYS A 316 11.68 13.79 -15.94
CA LYS A 316 10.20 13.96 -16.00
C LYS A 316 9.55 13.36 -17.26
N HIS A 317 10.29 12.58 -18.06
CA HIS A 317 9.77 11.94 -19.29
C HIS A 317 9.75 10.43 -19.19
#